data_a6274a2e754c8bc6fdf2c3da7f87d6da
#
_entry.id   a6274a2e754c8bc6fdf2c3da7f87d6da
#
_cell.length_a   1.000
_cell.length_b   1.000
_cell.length_c   1.000
_cell.angle_alpha   90.00
_cell.angle_beta   90.00
_cell.angle_gamma   90.00
#
_symmetry.space_group_name_H-M   'P 1'
#
loop_
_entity.id
_entity.type
_entity.pdbx_description
1 polymer ?
#
loop_
_entity_poly.entity_id
_entity_poly.type
_entity_poly.pdbx_seq_one_letter_code
_entity_poly.pdbx_strand_id
1 'polypeptide(L)'
;MKPDTLIRNPRGKPVVSSVTVACDAARAWAVVGDFAGFDRFIPALSHIEMTGAGTGSLRKKCFHDGNLVVEQLNSRDEQAMQMTWTTIYNTLGVARLWAAMDVEPLGAGCSRVTWTIIAEPVEPGVEGFAPFVQAFADSALENVRAMFG
;
A
#
# COMPACT_ATOMS: atom_id res chain seq x y z
N MET A 1 -4.38 -3.60 -28.51
CA MET A 1 -3.65 -4.20 -27.39
C MET A 1 -4.62 -5.06 -26.57
N LYS A 2 -4.26 -6.27 -26.32
CA LYS A 2 -5.07 -7.14 -25.47
C LYS A 2 -4.78 -6.81 -24.01
N PRO A 3 -5.80 -6.50 -23.19
CA PRO A 3 -5.56 -6.25 -21.76
C PRO A 3 -4.95 -7.46 -21.09
N ASP A 4 -3.91 -7.25 -20.30
CA ASP A 4 -3.33 -8.30 -19.46
C ASP A 4 -3.99 -8.20 -18.08
N THR A 5 -4.95 -9.09 -17.83
CA THR A 5 -5.66 -9.15 -16.57
C THR A 5 -5.05 -10.17 -15.61
N LEU A 6 -3.92 -10.77 -15.98
CA LEU A 6 -3.26 -11.75 -15.13
C LEU A 6 -2.53 -11.05 -13.99
N ILE A 7 -2.89 -11.44 -12.77
CA ILE A 7 -2.15 -11.03 -11.59
C ILE A 7 -0.93 -11.93 -11.49
N ARG A 8 0.26 -11.33 -11.61
CA ARG A 8 1.52 -12.06 -11.52
C ARG A 8 2.21 -11.67 -10.23
N ASN A 9 2.58 -12.68 -9.46
CA ASN A 9 3.34 -12.43 -8.24
C ASN A 9 4.76 -11.98 -8.60
N PRO A 10 5.21 -10.82 -8.10
CA PRO A 10 6.58 -10.39 -8.31
C PRO A 10 7.57 -11.34 -7.62
N ARG A 11 8.78 -11.37 -8.12
CA ARG A 11 9.90 -12.08 -7.50
C ARG A 11 10.74 -11.09 -6.70
N GLY A 12 11.33 -11.58 -5.64
CA GLY A 12 12.23 -10.77 -4.82
C GLY A 12 11.91 -10.86 -3.34
N LYS A 13 12.74 -10.20 -2.55
CA LYS A 13 12.56 -10.16 -1.11
C LYS A 13 11.47 -9.16 -0.75
N PRO A 14 10.54 -9.51 0.14
CA PRO A 14 9.57 -8.56 0.64
C PRO A 14 10.24 -7.39 1.36
N VAL A 15 9.77 -6.20 1.10
CA VAL A 15 9.99 -5.05 1.96
C VAL A 15 8.87 -5.06 2.99
N VAL A 16 9.23 -5.03 4.27
CA VAL A 16 8.26 -5.04 5.36
C VAL A 16 8.46 -3.80 6.20
N SER A 17 7.39 -3.05 6.40
CA SER A 17 7.36 -1.91 7.31
C SER A 17 6.28 -2.14 8.34
N SER A 18 6.57 -1.86 9.60
CA SER A 18 5.65 -2.13 10.70
C SER A 18 5.75 -1.04 11.76
N VAL A 19 4.61 -0.62 12.29
CA VAL A 19 4.54 0.33 13.40
C VAL A 19 3.51 -0.13 14.42
N THR A 20 3.77 0.19 15.68
CA THR A 20 2.78 0.05 16.74
C THR A 20 2.07 1.38 16.90
N VAL A 21 0.74 1.34 16.93
CA VAL A 21 -0.10 2.54 17.05
C VAL A 21 -0.90 2.48 18.34
N ALA A 22 -1.12 3.67 18.94
CA ALA A 22 -1.82 3.83 20.22
C ALA A 22 -3.33 3.92 20.02
N CYS A 23 -3.90 2.91 19.37
CA CYS A 23 -5.35 2.80 19.18
C CYS A 23 -5.75 1.34 18.96
N ASP A 24 -7.04 1.08 19.11
CA ASP A 24 -7.62 -0.23 18.82
C ASP A 24 -7.42 -0.60 17.34
N ALA A 25 -7.30 -1.90 17.06
CA ALA A 25 -7.10 -2.39 15.71
C ALA A 25 -8.19 -1.91 14.74
N ALA A 26 -9.44 -1.85 15.17
CA ALA A 26 -10.54 -1.36 14.32
C ALA A 26 -10.34 0.09 13.88
N ARG A 27 -9.82 0.96 14.75
CA ARG A 27 -9.53 2.36 14.41
C ARG A 27 -8.34 2.46 13.45
N ALA A 28 -7.30 1.69 13.69
CA ALA A 28 -6.16 1.64 12.78
C ALA A 28 -6.59 1.13 11.40
N TRP A 29 -7.39 0.08 11.35
CA TRP A 29 -7.92 -0.47 10.11
C TRP A 29 -8.79 0.52 9.36
N ALA A 30 -9.58 1.34 10.06
CA ALA A 30 -10.39 2.39 9.42
C ALA A 30 -9.54 3.41 8.65
N VAL A 31 -8.26 3.56 9.01
CA VAL A 31 -7.32 4.44 8.30
C VAL A 31 -6.56 3.67 7.23
N VAL A 32 -5.81 2.62 7.60
CA VAL A 32 -4.93 1.93 6.65
C VAL A 32 -5.66 0.94 5.76
N GLY A 33 -6.85 0.53 6.15
CA GLY A 33 -7.73 -0.32 5.34
C GLY A 33 -8.62 0.45 4.39
N ASP A 34 -8.60 1.77 4.42
CA ASP A 34 -9.34 2.61 3.47
C ASP A 34 -8.54 2.73 2.18
N PHE A 35 -8.87 1.90 1.20
CA PHE A 35 -8.14 1.80 -0.05
C PHE A 35 -8.15 3.14 -0.82
N ALA A 36 -9.19 3.92 -0.67
CA ALA A 36 -9.34 5.23 -1.33
C ALA A 36 -8.71 6.38 -0.55
N GLY A 37 -8.22 6.14 0.67
CA GLY A 37 -7.82 7.19 1.61
C GLY A 37 -6.36 7.25 1.97
N PHE A 38 -5.47 6.63 1.20
CA PHE A 38 -4.03 6.60 1.50
C PHE A 38 -3.37 7.98 1.45
N ASP A 39 -3.99 8.96 0.79
CA ASP A 39 -3.51 10.34 0.80
C ASP A 39 -3.55 10.97 2.22
N ARG A 40 -4.30 10.38 3.14
CA ARG A 40 -4.35 10.84 4.54
C ARG A 40 -3.01 10.65 5.27
N PHE A 41 -2.21 9.67 4.85
CA PHE A 41 -0.91 9.40 5.49
C PHE A 41 0.25 9.36 4.50
N ILE A 42 0.01 9.65 3.22
CA ILE A 42 1.06 9.77 2.21
C ILE A 42 0.98 11.18 1.60
N PRO A 43 1.73 12.14 2.17
CA PRO A 43 1.65 13.53 1.73
C PRO A 43 2.07 13.77 0.28
N ALA A 44 2.85 12.86 -0.31
CA ALA A 44 3.23 12.94 -1.72
C ALA A 44 2.04 12.80 -2.67
N LEU A 45 0.93 12.22 -2.19
CA LEU A 45 -0.28 12.07 -2.99
C LEU A 45 -1.12 13.34 -2.95
N SER A 46 -1.50 13.82 -4.14
CA SER A 46 -2.42 14.93 -4.25
C SER A 46 -3.86 14.47 -4.04
N HIS A 47 -4.23 13.36 -4.66
CA HIS A 47 -5.57 12.76 -4.52
C HIS A 47 -5.58 11.33 -5.06
N ILE A 48 -6.68 10.62 -4.80
CA ILE A 48 -6.92 9.27 -5.29
C ILE A 48 -8.28 9.24 -6.00
N GLU A 49 -8.30 8.70 -7.22
CA GLU A 49 -9.52 8.51 -7.99
C GLU A 49 -9.89 7.03 -8.02
N MET A 50 -11.14 6.71 -7.68
CA MET A 50 -11.62 5.33 -7.61
C MET A 50 -12.46 4.96 -8.83
N THR A 51 -12.32 3.72 -9.29
CA THR A 51 -13.18 3.10 -10.28
C THR A 51 -13.69 1.79 -9.71
N GLY A 52 -15.00 1.67 -9.54
CA GLY A 52 -15.63 0.51 -8.92
C GLY A 52 -15.55 0.54 -7.39
N ALA A 53 -16.00 -0.54 -6.77
CA ALA A 53 -16.00 -0.72 -5.32
C ALA A 53 -15.72 -2.17 -4.98
N GLY A 54 -15.09 -2.42 -3.81
CA GLY A 54 -14.78 -3.76 -3.35
C GLY A 54 -13.63 -4.41 -4.11
N THR A 55 -13.54 -5.73 -3.99
CA THR A 55 -12.52 -6.51 -4.69
C THR A 55 -12.63 -6.31 -6.20
N GLY A 56 -11.50 -6.09 -6.86
CA GLY A 56 -11.44 -5.78 -8.28
C GLY A 56 -11.52 -4.29 -8.60
N SER A 57 -11.83 -3.44 -7.61
CA SER A 57 -11.83 -1.99 -7.82
C SER A 57 -10.43 -1.47 -8.10
N LEU A 58 -10.36 -0.35 -8.82
CA LEU A 58 -9.11 0.31 -9.15
C LEU A 58 -8.99 1.61 -8.39
N ARG A 59 -7.79 1.92 -7.91
CA ARG A 59 -7.46 3.25 -7.44
C ARG A 59 -6.34 3.83 -8.28
N LYS A 60 -6.51 5.08 -8.68
CA LYS A 60 -5.47 5.84 -9.35
C LYS A 60 -4.91 6.84 -8.37
N LYS A 61 -3.69 6.61 -7.93
CA LYS A 61 -2.96 7.50 -7.03
C LYS A 61 -2.27 8.57 -7.86
N CYS A 62 -2.62 9.82 -7.63
CA CYS A 62 -2.03 10.96 -8.32
C CYS A 62 -1.07 11.67 -7.37
N PHE A 63 0.21 11.72 -7.74
CA PHE A 63 1.25 12.37 -6.96
C PHE A 63 1.34 13.84 -7.33
N HIS A 64 1.79 14.69 -6.40
CA HIS A 64 1.98 16.12 -6.65
C HIS A 64 2.98 16.41 -7.77
N ASP A 65 3.95 15.51 -8.01
CA ASP A 65 4.96 15.65 -9.05
C ASP A 65 4.49 15.21 -10.44
N GLY A 66 3.23 14.78 -10.56
CA GLY A 66 2.67 14.30 -11.82
C GLY A 66 2.77 12.81 -12.04
N ASN A 67 3.45 12.07 -11.18
CA ASN A 67 3.49 10.62 -11.27
C ASN A 67 2.14 10.01 -10.95
N LEU A 68 1.89 8.83 -11.54
CA LEU A 68 0.64 8.09 -11.39
C LEU A 68 0.93 6.64 -11.04
N VAL A 69 0.09 6.07 -10.17
CA VAL A 69 0.09 4.64 -9.88
C VAL A 69 -1.35 4.15 -9.85
N VAL A 70 -1.65 3.15 -10.68
CA VAL A 70 -2.97 2.51 -10.69
C VAL A 70 -2.84 1.13 -10.09
N GLU A 71 -3.70 0.84 -9.12
CA GLU A 71 -3.65 -0.40 -8.35
C GLU A 71 -5.02 -1.05 -8.31
N GLN A 72 -5.03 -2.37 -8.36
CA GLN A 72 -6.25 -3.18 -8.27
C GLN A 72 -6.31 -3.89 -6.92
N LEU A 73 -7.43 -3.74 -6.23
CA LEU A 73 -7.67 -4.45 -4.98
C LEU A 73 -7.94 -5.93 -5.28
N ASN A 74 -7.09 -6.82 -4.77
CA ASN A 74 -7.17 -8.25 -5.04
C ASN A 74 -8.01 -8.99 -4.00
N SER A 75 -7.86 -8.63 -2.73
CA SER A 75 -8.57 -9.29 -1.63
C SER A 75 -8.75 -8.33 -0.47
N ARG A 76 -9.80 -8.58 0.30
CA ARG A 76 -10.10 -7.80 1.50
C ARG A 76 -10.83 -8.66 2.50
N ASP A 77 -10.33 -8.72 3.72
CA ASP A 77 -10.95 -9.44 4.84
C ASP A 77 -11.12 -8.48 6.00
N GLU A 78 -12.36 -8.08 6.26
CA GLU A 78 -12.68 -7.12 7.33
C GLU A 78 -12.46 -7.71 8.73
N GLN A 79 -12.66 -9.01 8.90
CA GLN A 79 -12.46 -9.64 10.21
C GLN A 79 -10.98 -9.81 10.53
N ALA A 80 -10.20 -10.25 9.55
CA ALA A 80 -8.75 -10.38 9.72
C ALA A 80 -8.03 -9.04 9.62
N MET A 81 -8.71 -8.00 9.14
CA MET A 81 -8.14 -6.68 8.89
C MET A 81 -6.91 -6.77 7.98
N GLN A 82 -7.13 -7.34 6.81
CA GLN A 82 -6.10 -7.56 5.79
C GLN A 82 -6.64 -7.21 4.41
N MET A 83 -5.78 -6.66 3.56
CA MET A 83 -6.09 -6.49 2.14
C MET A 83 -4.81 -6.61 1.33
N THR A 84 -4.97 -6.99 0.06
CA THR A 84 -3.87 -7.08 -0.89
C THR A 84 -4.23 -6.38 -2.18
N TRP A 85 -3.22 -5.86 -2.86
CA TRP A 85 -3.42 -5.21 -4.16
C TRP A 85 -2.20 -5.41 -5.06
N THR A 86 -2.41 -5.15 -6.35
CA THR A 86 -1.38 -5.24 -7.38
C THR A 86 -1.35 -3.95 -8.17
N THR A 87 -0.16 -3.42 -8.41
CA THR A 87 0.02 -2.30 -9.32
C THR A 87 -0.15 -2.78 -10.76
N ILE A 88 -1.07 -2.17 -11.51
CA ILE A 88 -1.33 -2.54 -12.91
C ILE A 88 -0.81 -1.50 -13.90
N TYR A 89 -0.52 -0.29 -13.44
CA TYR A 89 0.08 0.77 -14.25
C TYR A 89 0.81 1.75 -13.34
N ASN A 90 1.95 2.27 -13.76
CA ASN A 90 2.65 3.31 -13.02
C ASN A 90 3.63 4.06 -13.93
N THR A 91 4.04 5.25 -13.47
CA THR A 91 5.06 6.07 -14.12
C THR A 91 6.35 6.11 -13.30
N LEU A 92 6.47 5.27 -12.28
CA LEU A 92 7.60 5.29 -11.33
C LEU A 92 8.72 4.31 -11.70
N GLY A 93 8.62 3.59 -12.80
CA GLY A 93 9.63 2.62 -13.20
C GLY A 93 9.53 1.28 -12.46
N VAL A 94 8.34 0.93 -11.99
CA VAL A 94 8.06 -0.36 -11.36
C VAL A 94 7.46 -1.31 -12.39
N ALA A 95 8.08 -2.48 -12.60
CA ALA A 95 7.57 -3.48 -13.53
C ALA A 95 6.40 -4.25 -12.93
N ARG A 96 6.54 -4.68 -11.68
CA ARG A 96 5.53 -5.42 -10.93
C ARG A 96 5.57 -5.04 -9.48
N LEU A 97 4.40 -4.93 -8.87
CA LEU A 97 4.29 -4.69 -7.44
C LEU A 97 3.05 -5.38 -6.91
N TRP A 98 3.23 -6.15 -5.85
CA TRP A 98 2.18 -6.69 -5.01
C TRP A 98 2.39 -6.17 -3.60
N ALA A 99 1.32 -5.87 -2.90
CA ALA A 99 1.40 -5.38 -1.54
C ALA A 99 0.26 -5.91 -0.68
N ALA A 100 0.51 -5.95 0.61
CA ALA A 100 -0.47 -6.31 1.63
C ALA A 100 -0.41 -5.30 2.78
N MET A 101 -1.56 -4.96 3.31
CA MET A 101 -1.70 -4.17 4.53
C MET A 101 -2.50 -4.98 5.53
N ASP A 102 -1.98 -5.11 6.74
CA ASP A 102 -2.69 -5.80 7.80
C ASP A 102 -2.57 -5.07 9.13
N VAL A 103 -3.55 -5.30 9.98
CA VAL A 103 -3.60 -4.74 11.34
C VAL A 103 -3.81 -5.89 12.31
N GLU A 104 -2.96 -5.94 13.34
CA GLU A 104 -2.99 -6.96 14.38
C GLU A 104 -3.27 -6.31 15.74
N PRO A 105 -4.30 -6.74 16.47
CA PRO A 105 -4.51 -6.24 17.83
C PRO A 105 -3.41 -6.75 18.75
N LEU A 106 -2.82 -5.84 19.55
CA LEU A 106 -1.79 -6.17 20.55
C LEU A 106 -2.32 -6.07 21.98
N GLY A 107 -3.57 -5.68 22.14
CA GLY A 107 -4.21 -5.44 23.44
C GLY A 107 -5.14 -4.24 23.34
N ALA A 108 -5.77 -3.89 24.44
CA ALA A 108 -6.68 -2.74 24.48
C ALA A 108 -5.91 -1.44 24.19
N GLY A 109 -6.40 -0.69 23.20
CA GLY A 109 -5.81 0.59 22.84
C GLY A 109 -4.46 0.51 22.16
N CYS A 110 -4.09 -0.68 21.65
CA CYS A 110 -2.79 -0.89 21.00
C CYS A 110 -2.91 -1.88 19.85
N SER A 111 -2.30 -1.56 18.70
CA SER A 111 -2.30 -2.44 17.54
C SER A 111 -1.02 -2.26 16.73
N ARG A 112 -0.75 -3.24 15.85
CA ARG A 112 0.38 -3.19 14.93
C ARG A 112 -0.13 -3.12 13.51
N VAL A 113 0.39 -2.15 12.75
CA VAL A 113 0.13 -2.02 11.32
C VAL A 113 1.35 -2.51 10.57
N THR A 114 1.16 -3.41 9.61
CA THR A 114 2.24 -3.95 8.79
C THR A 114 1.91 -3.76 7.31
N TRP A 115 2.85 -3.19 6.57
CA TRP A 115 2.80 -3.05 5.12
C TRP A 115 3.90 -3.91 4.51
N THR A 116 3.50 -4.89 3.70
CA THR A 116 4.42 -5.78 2.99
C THR A 116 4.37 -5.46 1.50
N ILE A 117 5.53 -5.24 0.89
CA ILE A 117 5.62 -4.88 -0.53
C ILE A 117 6.63 -5.81 -1.20
N ILE A 118 6.22 -6.44 -2.29
CA ILE A 118 7.14 -7.16 -3.18
C ILE A 118 7.09 -6.42 -4.51
N ALA A 119 8.24 -5.87 -4.94
CA ALA A 119 8.30 -5.04 -6.13
C ALA A 119 9.53 -5.36 -6.96
N GLU A 120 9.38 -5.25 -8.27
CA GLU A 120 10.46 -5.42 -9.24
C GLU A 120 10.60 -4.13 -10.04
N PRO A 121 11.82 -3.57 -10.19
CA PRO A 121 12.03 -2.42 -11.07
C PRO A 121 11.96 -2.83 -12.54
N VAL A 122 11.63 -1.87 -13.42
CA VAL A 122 11.64 -2.10 -14.86
C VAL A 122 13.05 -2.48 -15.33
N GLU A 123 14.06 -1.79 -14.81
CA GLU A 123 15.47 -2.09 -15.11
C GLU A 123 16.07 -2.93 -13.99
N PRO A 124 16.48 -4.20 -14.28
CA PRO A 124 17.14 -5.03 -13.27
C PRO A 124 18.44 -4.40 -12.78
N GLY A 125 18.74 -4.57 -11.50
CA GLY A 125 19.98 -4.09 -10.90
C GLY A 125 20.03 -2.61 -10.59
N VAL A 126 18.89 -1.90 -10.61
CA VAL A 126 18.84 -0.50 -10.17
C VAL A 126 19.18 -0.40 -8.69
N GLU A 127 20.27 0.28 -8.39
CA GLU A 127 20.67 0.54 -7.02
C GLU A 127 19.70 1.51 -6.35
N GLY A 128 19.42 1.28 -5.07
CA GLY A 128 18.55 2.16 -4.29
C GLY A 128 17.06 1.90 -4.44
N PHE A 129 16.65 0.96 -5.30
CA PHE A 129 15.23 0.66 -5.50
C PHE A 129 14.59 0.10 -4.22
N ALA A 130 15.17 -0.96 -3.64
CA ALA A 130 14.64 -1.56 -2.42
C ALA A 130 14.72 -0.59 -1.22
N PRO A 131 15.84 0.15 -0.98
CA PRO A 131 15.87 1.19 0.04
C PRO A 131 14.85 2.30 -0.18
N PHE A 132 14.57 2.67 -1.44
CA PHE A 132 13.54 3.67 -1.75
C PHE A 132 12.15 3.18 -1.33
N VAL A 133 11.81 1.94 -1.69
CA VAL A 133 10.53 1.34 -1.31
C VAL A 133 10.40 1.23 0.21
N GLN A 134 11.47 0.81 0.89
CA GLN A 134 11.50 0.72 2.36
C GLN A 134 11.26 2.08 2.99
N ALA A 135 11.99 3.10 2.56
CA ALA A 135 11.87 4.45 3.10
C ALA A 135 10.46 5.02 2.89
N PHE A 136 9.88 4.77 1.72
CA PHE A 136 8.52 5.21 1.42
C PHE A 136 7.50 4.59 2.37
N ALA A 137 7.57 3.27 2.56
CA ALA A 137 6.67 2.56 3.46
C ALA A 137 6.86 2.98 4.92
N ASP A 138 8.11 3.09 5.36
CA ASP A 138 8.43 3.50 6.74
C ASP A 138 7.90 4.90 7.03
N SER A 139 8.08 5.83 6.10
CA SER A 139 7.59 7.20 6.24
C SER A 139 6.06 7.26 6.32
N ALA A 140 5.39 6.50 5.46
CA ALA A 140 3.92 6.44 5.45
C ALA A 140 3.39 5.89 6.77
N LEU A 141 3.95 4.80 7.27
CA LEU A 141 3.50 4.20 8.53
C LEU A 141 3.85 5.04 9.74
N GLU A 142 4.96 5.78 9.71
CA GLU A 142 5.26 6.75 10.76
C GLU A 142 4.21 7.87 10.82
N ASN A 143 3.71 8.30 9.67
CA ASN A 143 2.61 9.26 9.62
C ASN A 143 1.33 8.66 10.22
N VAL A 144 1.07 7.37 9.96
CA VAL A 144 -0.07 6.67 10.60
C VAL A 144 0.10 6.65 12.12
N ARG A 145 1.28 6.29 12.60
CA ARG A 145 1.57 6.28 14.04
C ARG A 145 1.31 7.65 14.66
N ALA A 146 1.76 8.71 14.02
CA ALA A 146 1.59 10.08 14.52
C ALA A 146 0.13 10.52 14.60
N MET A 147 -0.76 9.95 13.76
CA MET A 147 -2.19 10.25 13.80
C MET A 147 -2.86 9.81 15.10
N PHE A 148 -2.28 8.85 15.79
CA PHE A 148 -2.88 8.26 17.01
C PHE A 148 -2.08 8.59 18.29
N GLY A 149 -1.19 9.52 18.20
CA GLY A 149 -0.43 9.98 19.33
C GLY A 149 1.01 9.64 19.32
#